data_74a9a3765458cbf7c0a145197ca8796b
#
_entry.id   74a9a3765458cbf7c0a145197ca8796b
#
_cell.length_a   1.000
_cell.length_b   1.000
_cell.length_c   1.000
_cell.angle_alpha   90.00
_cell.angle_beta   90.00
_cell.angle_gamma   90.00
#
_symmetry.space_group_name_H-M   'P 1'
#
loop_
_entity.id
_entity.type
_entity.pdbx_description
1 polymer ?
#
loop_
_entity_poly.entity_id
_entity_poly.type
_entity_poly.pdbx_seq_one_letter_code
_entity_poly.pdbx_strand_id
1 'polypeptide(L)'
;MSEKQEQQNTERSRMLGTMEMRKLVPTVSVPIMVSMLVQALYNIVDGIFVGQYSPDALTAVNLAMPMQMLMIAVSTGMGTGINSLISRRLGEKRPHEARDAARHGILIEVVGWLLFVIVGLFFARAYIGMTNPKAEVLEMGTLYLRIVCTLSLGQFMSICFERMMQATGNTTLSMITQLSGAVTNIILDPILIFSCQMGIAGAAIATVIGQVVSCTVGFTLNQWKNRELRLTHEGFRFDWKTVQNILVVGIPSTIMQAISSVCTTLMNMILAGFGDIYVNVLGVYFKLQSFVFMPVFGLCNGMVPIVGYNFGAQKKKRVYECVRVCLVYALVIMAVGALLFLAVPNLLMMPFDSSADKALTAEGCVALRIICSHFLIAAAGITLSTVFQAVGRGTYSLIMSLCRQLVVLLPAAWALSLIGPNAIWWAFPIAEIVSLTICLLLYRKCDRELIAPLPEE
;
A
#
# COMPACT_ATOMS: atom_id res chain seq x y z
N MET A 1 -2.87 -38.32 4.47
CA MET A 1 -3.52 -37.04 4.08
C MET A 1 -3.88 -37.12 2.62
N SER A 2 -5.16 -36.98 2.26
CA SER A 2 -5.74 -37.44 1.01
C SER A 2 -5.34 -36.65 -0.22
N GLU A 3 -5.20 -37.38 -1.35
CA GLU A 3 -5.04 -36.86 -2.74
C GLU A 3 -6.03 -35.73 -3.11
N LYS A 4 -7.21 -35.70 -2.48
CA LYS A 4 -8.19 -34.62 -2.63
C LYS A 4 -7.68 -33.25 -2.18
N GLN A 5 -6.81 -33.17 -1.19
CA GLN A 5 -6.23 -31.89 -0.72
C GLN A 5 -5.06 -31.43 -1.59
N GLU A 6 -4.39 -32.33 -2.26
CA GLU A 6 -3.35 -32.02 -3.25
C GLU A 6 -3.94 -31.46 -4.55
N GLN A 7 -5.06 -32.03 -4.98
CA GLN A 7 -5.84 -31.50 -6.11
C GLN A 7 -6.40 -30.10 -5.85
N GLN A 8 -6.95 -29.85 -4.65
CA GLN A 8 -7.54 -28.53 -4.31
C GLN A 8 -6.55 -27.35 -4.33
N ASN A 9 -5.28 -27.56 -4.00
CA ASN A 9 -4.29 -26.47 -3.97
C ASN A 9 -3.63 -26.20 -5.32
N THR A 10 -3.47 -27.23 -6.14
CA THR A 10 -3.12 -27.07 -7.57
C THR A 10 -4.26 -26.42 -8.36
N GLU A 11 -5.50 -26.51 -7.88
CA GLU A 11 -6.67 -25.85 -8.45
C GLU A 11 -6.68 -24.34 -8.24
N ARG A 12 -6.10 -23.79 -7.14
CA ARG A 12 -6.20 -22.35 -6.86
C ARG A 12 -5.28 -21.48 -7.72
N SER A 13 -4.04 -21.87 -7.95
CA SER A 13 -3.22 -21.14 -8.92
C SER A 13 -3.72 -21.36 -10.34
N ARG A 14 -4.25 -22.56 -10.68
CA ARG A 14 -4.94 -22.83 -11.94
C ARG A 14 -6.17 -21.94 -12.14
N MET A 15 -6.89 -21.59 -11.06
CA MET A 15 -8.01 -20.66 -11.11
C MET A 15 -7.62 -19.32 -11.76
N LEU A 16 -6.41 -18.82 -11.49
CA LEU A 16 -5.92 -17.58 -12.10
C LEU A 16 -5.86 -17.66 -13.63
N GLY A 17 -5.63 -18.86 -14.18
CA GLY A 17 -5.52 -19.11 -15.61
C GLY A 17 -6.78 -19.69 -16.29
N THR A 18 -7.85 -20.04 -15.55
CA THR A 18 -9.00 -20.76 -16.09
C THR A 18 -10.37 -20.15 -15.77
N MET A 19 -10.53 -19.53 -14.58
CA MET A 19 -11.81 -18.93 -14.19
C MET A 19 -12.16 -17.72 -15.08
N GLU A 20 -13.46 -17.52 -15.33
CA GLU A 20 -13.98 -16.34 -16.04
C GLU A 20 -13.53 -15.04 -15.36
N MET A 21 -13.01 -14.08 -16.11
CA MET A 21 -12.33 -12.90 -15.57
C MET A 21 -13.25 -12.01 -14.70
N ARG A 22 -14.54 -11.91 -15.10
CA ARG A 22 -15.54 -11.14 -14.33
C ARG A 22 -15.82 -11.70 -12.93
N LYS A 23 -15.60 -13.01 -12.73
CA LYS A 23 -15.73 -13.70 -11.43
C LYS A 23 -14.38 -13.75 -10.71
N LEU A 24 -13.30 -13.96 -11.45
CA LEU A 24 -11.95 -14.07 -10.90
C LEU A 24 -11.50 -12.79 -10.22
N VAL A 25 -11.63 -11.64 -10.90
CA VAL A 25 -11.17 -10.35 -10.39
C VAL A 25 -11.82 -10.02 -9.03
N PRO A 26 -13.15 -10.06 -8.84
CA PRO A 26 -13.75 -9.86 -7.52
C PRO A 26 -13.32 -10.90 -6.49
N THR A 27 -13.26 -12.18 -6.86
CA THR A 27 -12.87 -13.27 -5.95
C THR A 27 -11.48 -13.06 -5.35
N VAL A 28 -10.54 -12.55 -6.15
CA VAL A 28 -9.17 -12.28 -5.72
C VAL A 28 -9.05 -10.91 -5.05
N SER A 29 -9.74 -9.89 -5.55
CA SER A 29 -9.53 -8.50 -5.10
C SER A 29 -10.38 -8.12 -3.88
N VAL A 30 -11.62 -8.61 -3.75
CA VAL A 30 -12.50 -8.21 -2.63
C VAL A 30 -11.89 -8.50 -1.26
N PRO A 31 -11.28 -9.68 -1.00
CA PRO A 31 -10.61 -9.90 0.28
C PRO A 31 -9.50 -8.87 0.57
N ILE A 32 -8.72 -8.48 -0.45
CA ILE A 32 -7.66 -7.49 -0.29
C ILE A 32 -8.25 -6.10 -0.04
N MET A 33 -9.31 -5.72 -0.76
CA MET A 33 -10.03 -4.45 -0.55
C MET A 33 -10.54 -4.35 0.89
N VAL A 34 -11.16 -5.41 1.40
CA VAL A 34 -11.64 -5.48 2.80
C VAL A 34 -10.48 -5.31 3.77
N SER A 35 -9.37 -6.02 3.55
CA SER A 35 -8.18 -5.89 4.39
C SER A 35 -7.66 -4.47 4.45
N MET A 36 -7.56 -3.78 3.32
CA MET A 36 -7.08 -2.39 3.25
C MET A 36 -8.01 -1.42 3.95
N LEU A 37 -9.34 -1.61 3.84
CA LEU A 37 -10.30 -0.79 4.58
C LEU A 37 -10.20 -1.00 6.09
N VAL A 38 -10.06 -2.26 6.53
CA VAL A 38 -9.89 -2.56 7.96
C VAL A 38 -8.58 -1.98 8.49
N GLN A 39 -7.52 -2.00 7.71
CA GLN A 39 -6.25 -1.37 8.08
C GLN A 39 -6.39 0.16 8.23
N ALA A 40 -7.15 0.81 7.36
CA ALA A 40 -7.42 2.24 7.50
C ALA A 40 -8.21 2.55 8.78
N LEU A 41 -9.21 1.72 9.09
CA LEU A 41 -10.01 1.86 10.32
C LEU A 41 -9.16 1.64 11.57
N TYR A 42 -8.34 0.59 11.59
CA TYR A 42 -7.48 0.30 12.73
C TYR A 42 -6.50 1.46 13.03
N ASN A 43 -5.89 2.07 12.00
CA ASN A 43 -5.00 3.22 12.20
C ASN A 43 -5.71 4.43 12.84
N ILE A 44 -7.01 4.61 12.55
CA ILE A 44 -7.82 5.65 13.18
C ILE A 44 -8.07 5.33 14.65
N VAL A 45 -8.40 4.08 14.96
CA VAL A 45 -8.70 3.61 16.33
C VAL A 45 -7.46 3.72 17.23
N ASP A 46 -6.30 3.27 16.75
CA ASP A 46 -5.02 3.40 17.44
C ASP A 46 -4.70 4.87 17.78
N GLY A 47 -4.86 5.76 16.79
CA GLY A 47 -4.67 7.20 17.01
C GLY A 47 -5.63 7.79 18.06
N ILE A 48 -6.87 7.29 18.16
CA ILE A 48 -7.85 7.72 19.19
C ILE A 48 -7.37 7.30 20.58
N PHE A 49 -6.94 6.05 20.79
CA PHE A 49 -6.48 5.58 22.10
C PHE A 49 -5.24 6.31 22.57
N VAL A 50 -4.24 6.51 21.69
CA VAL A 50 -3.05 7.27 22.04
C VAL A 50 -3.38 8.73 22.38
N GLY A 51 -4.30 9.36 21.60
CA GLY A 51 -4.74 10.73 21.85
C GLY A 51 -5.50 10.90 23.16
N GLN A 52 -6.26 9.89 23.58
CA GLN A 52 -6.95 9.88 24.88
C GLN A 52 -5.98 9.72 26.07
N TYR A 53 -4.83 9.06 25.87
CA TYR A 53 -3.84 8.93 26.91
C TYR A 53 -3.12 10.25 27.20
N SER A 54 -2.57 10.91 26.18
CA SER A 54 -1.88 12.20 26.31
C SER A 54 -1.72 12.89 24.95
N PRO A 55 -1.94 14.22 24.86
CA PRO A 55 -1.62 15.00 23.66
C PRO A 55 -0.15 14.95 23.26
N ASP A 56 0.77 14.91 24.27
CA ASP A 56 2.20 14.81 24.01
C ASP A 56 2.59 13.41 23.48
N ALA A 57 1.91 12.34 23.95
CA ALA A 57 2.07 10.99 23.38
C ALA A 57 1.59 10.92 21.92
N LEU A 58 0.44 11.52 21.59
CA LEU A 58 -0.03 11.60 20.22
C LEU A 58 0.96 12.38 19.34
N THR A 59 1.52 13.46 19.83
CA THR A 59 2.56 14.23 19.14
C THR A 59 3.80 13.36 18.89
N ALA A 60 4.24 12.58 19.87
CA ALA A 60 5.37 11.68 19.76
C ALA A 60 5.16 10.58 18.70
N VAL A 61 3.95 9.97 18.65
CA VAL A 61 3.58 8.99 17.62
C VAL A 61 3.53 9.64 16.24
N ASN A 62 2.95 10.84 16.13
CA ASN A 62 2.90 11.57 14.86
C ASN A 62 4.30 11.90 14.32
N LEU A 63 5.26 12.22 15.18
CA LEU A 63 6.66 12.43 14.79
C LEU A 63 7.35 11.12 14.33
N ALA A 64 6.95 9.98 14.88
CA ALA A 64 7.47 8.66 14.48
C ALA A 64 6.81 8.13 13.19
N MET A 65 5.62 8.62 12.84
CA MET A 65 4.79 8.10 11.73
C MET A 65 5.50 8.09 10.37
N PRO A 66 6.27 9.11 9.93
CA PRO A 66 6.94 9.05 8.63
C PRO A 66 7.97 7.91 8.55
N MET A 67 8.65 7.60 9.65
CA MET A 67 9.58 6.46 9.68
C MET A 67 8.85 5.11 9.62
N GLN A 68 7.69 4.99 10.27
CA GLN A 68 6.83 3.81 10.14
C GLN A 68 6.31 3.66 8.70
N MET A 69 5.89 4.76 8.06
CA MET A 69 5.45 4.75 6.66
C MET A 69 6.59 4.30 5.72
N LEU A 70 7.83 4.73 5.98
CA LEU A 70 8.99 4.27 5.22
C LEU A 70 9.23 2.76 5.43
N MET A 71 9.10 2.26 6.66
CA MET A 71 9.19 0.83 6.97
C MET A 71 8.13 0.02 6.22
N ILE A 72 6.87 0.47 6.24
CA ILE A 72 5.78 -0.13 5.48
C ILE A 72 6.05 -0.06 3.98
N ALA A 73 6.55 1.05 3.47
CA ALA A 73 6.88 1.23 2.06
C ALA A 73 7.95 0.24 1.59
N VAL A 74 8.98 -0.02 2.41
CA VAL A 74 10.02 -1.00 2.10
C VAL A 74 9.45 -2.41 2.04
N SER A 75 8.75 -2.85 3.08
CA SER A 75 8.21 -4.22 3.12
C SER A 75 7.12 -4.46 2.07
N THR A 76 6.18 -3.53 1.87
CA THR A 76 5.14 -3.68 0.84
C THR A 76 5.68 -3.57 -0.57
N GLY A 77 6.68 -2.72 -0.79
CA GLY A 77 7.36 -2.58 -2.07
C GLY A 77 8.10 -3.86 -2.46
N MET A 78 8.94 -4.39 -1.55
CA MET A 78 9.63 -5.68 -1.77
C MET A 78 8.62 -6.82 -1.93
N GLY A 79 7.56 -6.84 -1.12
CA GLY A 79 6.46 -7.79 -1.24
C GLY A 79 5.77 -7.76 -2.61
N THR A 80 5.66 -6.58 -3.25
CA THR A 80 5.13 -6.48 -4.62
C THR A 80 6.05 -7.16 -5.64
N GLY A 81 7.36 -7.01 -5.48
CA GLY A 81 8.36 -7.72 -6.29
C GLY A 81 8.27 -9.25 -6.13
N ILE A 82 8.12 -9.71 -4.89
CA ILE A 82 7.94 -11.13 -4.56
C ILE A 82 6.68 -11.68 -5.22
N ASN A 83 5.54 -11.01 -5.04
CA ASN A 83 4.25 -11.40 -5.65
C ASN A 83 4.35 -11.48 -7.18
N SER A 84 4.90 -10.45 -7.82
CA SER A 84 5.06 -10.39 -9.28
C SER A 84 5.92 -11.54 -9.81
N LEU A 85 7.06 -11.83 -9.18
CA LEU A 85 7.95 -12.92 -9.65
C LEU A 85 7.31 -14.30 -9.45
N ILE A 86 6.77 -14.56 -8.26
CA ILE A 86 6.12 -15.84 -7.94
C ILE A 86 4.97 -16.12 -8.91
N SER A 87 4.08 -15.15 -9.14
CA SER A 87 2.93 -15.31 -10.02
C SER A 87 3.34 -15.65 -11.46
N ARG A 88 4.38 -14.99 -11.97
CA ARG A 88 4.92 -15.27 -13.30
C ARG A 88 5.50 -16.68 -13.39
N ARG A 89 6.29 -17.10 -12.39
CA ARG A 89 6.90 -18.46 -12.36
C ARG A 89 5.85 -19.56 -12.26
N LEU A 90 4.78 -19.33 -11.50
CA LEU A 90 3.63 -20.25 -11.45
C LEU A 90 2.93 -20.34 -12.80
N GLY A 91 2.75 -19.22 -13.51
CA GLY A 91 2.19 -19.19 -14.86
C GLY A 91 3.06 -19.92 -15.88
N GLU A 92 4.38 -19.79 -15.78
CA GLU A 92 5.37 -20.52 -16.59
C GLU A 92 5.44 -22.03 -16.28
N LYS A 93 4.62 -22.50 -15.32
CA LYS A 93 4.65 -23.90 -14.82
C LYS A 93 5.99 -24.30 -14.22
N ARG A 94 6.64 -23.36 -13.53
CA ARG A 94 7.95 -23.54 -12.84
C ARG A 94 7.80 -23.42 -11.31
N PRO A 95 7.13 -24.35 -10.64
CA PRO A 95 6.82 -24.23 -9.21
C PRO A 95 8.08 -24.25 -8.32
N HIS A 96 9.18 -24.87 -8.77
CA HIS A 96 10.44 -24.84 -8.04
C HIS A 96 11.02 -23.42 -7.99
N GLU A 97 11.06 -22.73 -9.12
CA GLU A 97 11.54 -21.35 -9.20
C GLU A 97 10.62 -20.37 -8.42
N ALA A 98 9.31 -20.65 -8.38
CA ALA A 98 8.38 -19.88 -7.55
C ALA A 98 8.67 -20.07 -6.04
N ARG A 99 8.97 -21.29 -5.59
CA ARG A 99 9.40 -21.57 -4.20
C ARG A 99 10.73 -20.91 -3.87
N ASP A 100 11.68 -20.94 -4.79
CA ASP A 100 12.97 -20.28 -4.60
C ASP A 100 12.79 -18.75 -4.52
N ALA A 101 11.91 -18.15 -5.34
CA ALA A 101 11.56 -16.75 -5.22
C ALA A 101 10.93 -16.42 -3.86
N ALA A 102 10.07 -17.28 -3.32
CA ALA A 102 9.49 -17.12 -1.98
C ALA A 102 10.58 -17.12 -0.88
N ARG A 103 11.54 -18.05 -0.95
CA ARG A 103 12.66 -18.15 0.01
C ARG A 103 13.59 -16.94 -0.06
N HIS A 104 13.93 -16.47 -1.27
CA HIS A 104 14.70 -15.24 -1.45
C HIS A 104 13.92 -14.01 -0.98
N GLY A 105 12.59 -14.01 -1.14
CA GLY A 105 11.71 -12.99 -0.58
C GLY A 105 11.85 -12.85 0.93
N ILE A 106 11.86 -13.97 1.67
CA ILE A 106 12.10 -13.97 3.12
C ILE A 106 13.45 -13.34 3.46
N LEU A 107 14.51 -13.70 2.74
CA LEU A 107 15.83 -13.12 2.97
C LEU A 107 15.85 -11.61 2.75
N ILE A 108 15.21 -11.13 1.69
CA ILE A 108 15.11 -9.70 1.37
C ILE A 108 14.37 -8.95 2.50
N GLU A 109 13.25 -9.50 2.98
CA GLU A 109 12.48 -8.90 4.06
C GLU A 109 13.24 -8.89 5.39
N VAL A 110 14.01 -9.95 5.69
CA VAL A 110 14.90 -9.98 6.86
C VAL A 110 15.99 -8.92 6.76
N VAL A 111 16.61 -8.75 5.59
CA VAL A 111 17.59 -7.68 5.37
C VAL A 111 16.94 -6.31 5.52
N GLY A 112 15.74 -6.10 4.99
CA GLY A 112 14.94 -4.89 5.17
C GLY A 112 14.68 -4.60 6.66
N TRP A 113 14.25 -5.60 7.43
CA TRP A 113 14.08 -5.48 8.88
C TRP A 113 15.38 -5.10 9.58
N LEU A 114 16.51 -5.75 9.28
CA LEU A 114 17.81 -5.45 9.91
C LEU A 114 18.24 -3.99 9.68
N LEU A 115 17.95 -3.41 8.53
CA LEU A 115 18.19 -1.99 8.28
C LEU A 115 17.40 -1.10 9.27
N PHE A 116 16.13 -1.43 9.52
CA PHE A 116 15.32 -0.68 10.49
C PHE A 116 15.70 -0.96 11.95
N VAL A 117 16.23 -2.14 12.27
CA VAL A 117 16.85 -2.39 13.58
C VAL A 117 18.00 -1.41 13.84
N ILE A 118 18.88 -1.22 12.86
CA ILE A 118 19.98 -0.24 12.96
C ILE A 118 19.42 1.17 13.15
N VAL A 119 18.41 1.56 12.36
CA VAL A 119 17.77 2.87 12.50
C VAL A 119 17.15 3.04 13.91
N GLY A 120 16.41 2.06 14.40
CA GLY A 120 15.75 2.10 15.70
C GLY A 120 16.75 2.19 16.86
N LEU A 121 17.85 1.45 16.81
CA LEU A 121 18.83 1.42 17.88
C LEU A 121 19.72 2.68 17.92
N PHE A 122 20.19 3.13 16.77
CA PHE A 122 21.24 4.16 16.70
C PHE A 122 20.71 5.54 16.30
N PHE A 123 19.65 5.63 15.51
CA PHE A 123 19.21 6.88 14.90
C PHE A 123 17.85 7.39 15.41
N ALA A 124 17.08 6.60 16.18
CA ALA A 124 15.74 6.98 16.64
C ALA A 124 15.73 8.33 17.38
N ARG A 125 16.66 8.56 18.32
CA ARG A 125 16.74 9.81 19.10
C ARG A 125 17.13 11.00 18.22
N ALA A 126 18.09 10.82 17.31
CA ALA A 126 18.50 11.87 16.38
C ALA A 126 17.35 12.26 15.44
N TYR A 127 16.62 11.26 14.92
CA TYR A 127 15.49 11.45 14.02
C TYR A 127 14.35 12.26 14.69
N ILE A 128 13.88 11.84 15.87
CA ILE A 128 12.83 12.58 16.61
C ILE A 128 13.32 13.97 17.01
N GLY A 129 14.60 14.11 17.38
CA GLY A 129 15.20 15.38 17.79
C GLY A 129 15.34 16.42 16.67
N MET A 130 15.23 16.04 15.38
CA MET A 130 15.32 16.99 14.25
C MET A 130 14.25 18.10 14.29
N THR A 131 13.10 17.83 14.92
CA THR A 131 12.00 18.80 15.05
C THR A 131 12.08 19.66 16.31
N ASN A 132 13.15 19.52 17.13
CA ASN A 132 13.30 20.19 18.40
C ASN A 132 12.06 20.10 19.31
N PRO A 133 11.51 18.89 19.56
CA PRO A 133 10.31 18.74 20.37
C PRO A 133 10.63 19.00 21.86
N LYS A 134 9.58 19.13 22.70
CA LYS A 134 9.74 19.12 24.16
C LYS A 134 10.49 17.86 24.61
N ALA A 135 11.24 17.93 25.72
CA ALA A 135 12.05 16.81 26.24
C ALA A 135 11.21 15.54 26.45
N GLU A 136 10.00 15.68 26.97
CA GLU A 136 9.07 14.57 27.20
C GLU A 136 8.63 13.90 25.89
N VAL A 137 8.27 14.69 24.87
CA VAL A 137 7.91 14.20 23.53
C VAL A 137 9.11 13.49 22.86
N LEU A 138 10.34 14.04 23.06
CA LEU A 138 11.56 13.42 22.55
C LEU A 138 11.78 12.02 23.15
N GLU A 139 11.65 11.88 24.46
CA GLU A 139 11.84 10.58 25.14
C GLU A 139 10.75 9.58 24.72
N MET A 140 9.47 10.00 24.74
CA MET A 140 8.36 9.16 24.33
C MET A 140 8.47 8.72 22.85
N GLY A 141 8.77 9.64 21.94
CA GLY A 141 8.93 9.34 20.52
C GLY A 141 10.13 8.45 20.23
N THR A 142 11.24 8.65 20.94
CA THR A 142 12.43 7.80 20.84
C THR A 142 12.14 6.38 21.31
N LEU A 143 11.46 6.21 22.45
CA LEU A 143 11.07 4.91 22.97
C LEU A 143 10.14 4.18 22.02
N TYR A 144 9.09 4.85 21.56
CA TYR A 144 8.14 4.31 20.61
C TYR A 144 8.83 3.83 19.32
N LEU A 145 9.64 4.69 18.71
CA LEU A 145 10.33 4.39 17.46
C LEU A 145 11.34 3.24 17.62
N ARG A 146 12.07 3.19 18.74
CA ARG A 146 12.96 2.07 19.07
C ARG A 146 12.21 0.74 19.10
N ILE A 147 11.12 0.67 19.86
CA ILE A 147 10.32 -0.56 19.99
C ILE A 147 9.82 -1.01 18.62
N VAL A 148 9.17 -0.10 17.89
CA VAL A 148 8.53 -0.42 16.62
C VAL A 148 9.56 -0.82 15.56
N CYS A 149 10.68 -0.11 15.41
CA CYS A 149 11.69 -0.44 14.42
C CYS A 149 12.46 -1.72 14.76
N THR A 150 12.87 -1.92 16.02
CA THR A 150 13.69 -3.09 16.39
C THR A 150 12.89 -4.39 16.38
N LEU A 151 11.62 -4.35 16.77
CA LEU A 151 10.76 -5.52 16.85
C LEU A 151 9.86 -5.73 15.63
N SER A 152 10.10 -5.00 14.53
CA SER A 152 9.28 -5.04 13.32
C SER A 152 9.45 -6.29 12.44
N LEU A 153 10.21 -7.30 12.87
CA LEU A 153 10.32 -8.57 12.11
C LEU A 153 8.94 -9.15 11.77
N GLY A 154 8.00 -9.08 12.73
CA GLY A 154 6.63 -9.52 12.52
C GLY A 154 5.95 -8.80 11.36
N GLN A 155 6.15 -7.50 11.21
CA GLN A 155 5.64 -6.68 10.10
C GLN A 155 6.18 -7.16 8.75
N PHE A 156 7.50 -7.27 8.62
CA PHE A 156 8.15 -7.69 7.38
C PHE A 156 7.74 -9.11 6.97
N MET A 157 7.73 -10.04 7.91
CA MET A 157 7.36 -11.43 7.64
C MET A 157 5.86 -11.59 7.35
N SER A 158 4.97 -10.88 8.04
CA SER A 158 3.54 -10.96 7.76
C SER A 158 3.23 -10.51 6.34
N ILE A 159 3.80 -9.39 5.90
CA ILE A 159 3.65 -8.89 4.52
C ILE A 159 4.21 -9.90 3.52
N CYS A 160 5.38 -10.49 3.79
CA CYS A 160 5.95 -11.52 2.94
C CYS A 160 4.99 -12.70 2.73
N PHE A 161 4.42 -13.25 3.81
CA PHE A 161 3.46 -14.36 3.73
C PHE A 161 2.16 -13.95 3.05
N GLU A 162 1.65 -12.74 3.31
CA GLU A 162 0.49 -12.20 2.61
C GLU A 162 0.71 -12.15 1.10
N ARG A 163 1.87 -11.66 0.65
CA ARG A 163 2.21 -11.58 -0.78
C ARG A 163 2.40 -12.93 -1.42
N MET A 164 2.96 -13.91 -0.70
CA MET A 164 3.04 -15.30 -1.15
C MET A 164 1.64 -15.91 -1.36
N MET A 165 0.72 -15.69 -0.39
CA MET A 165 -0.66 -16.17 -0.52
C MET A 165 -1.42 -15.46 -1.63
N GLN A 166 -1.21 -14.17 -1.83
CA GLN A 166 -1.80 -13.42 -2.94
C GLN A 166 -1.30 -13.94 -4.28
N ALA A 167 0.00 -14.24 -4.42
CA ALA A 167 0.60 -14.73 -5.65
C ALA A 167 0.01 -16.07 -6.12
N THR A 168 -0.47 -16.90 -5.20
CA THR A 168 -1.16 -18.17 -5.50
C THR A 168 -2.68 -18.04 -5.61
N GLY A 169 -3.23 -16.82 -5.53
CA GLY A 169 -4.68 -16.55 -5.55
C GLY A 169 -5.40 -16.82 -4.22
N ASN A 170 -4.67 -17.13 -3.14
CA ASN A 170 -5.22 -17.37 -1.79
C ASN A 170 -5.45 -16.06 -1.00
N THR A 171 -6.08 -15.08 -1.60
CA THR A 171 -6.26 -13.73 -1.02
C THR A 171 -7.13 -13.70 0.23
N THR A 172 -8.07 -14.65 0.37
CA THR A 172 -8.84 -14.80 1.62
C THR A 172 -7.93 -15.16 2.81
N LEU A 173 -6.90 -15.99 2.60
CA LEU A 173 -5.94 -16.32 3.66
C LEU A 173 -5.07 -15.12 4.00
N SER A 174 -4.66 -14.33 3.00
CA SER A 174 -3.97 -13.05 3.20
C SER A 174 -4.83 -12.09 4.03
N MET A 175 -6.13 -11.98 3.73
CA MET A 175 -7.07 -11.17 4.52
C MET A 175 -7.14 -11.65 5.99
N ILE A 176 -7.28 -12.96 6.24
CA ILE A 176 -7.32 -13.52 7.60
C ILE A 176 -6.03 -13.18 8.35
N THR A 177 -4.88 -13.28 7.70
CA THR A 177 -3.57 -12.91 8.27
C THR A 177 -3.56 -11.46 8.72
N GLN A 178 -3.95 -10.53 7.88
CA GLN A 178 -3.98 -9.11 8.18
C GLN A 178 -5.01 -8.75 9.25
N LEU A 179 -6.21 -9.33 9.17
CA LEU A 179 -7.27 -9.10 10.16
C LEU A 179 -6.88 -9.60 11.55
N SER A 180 -6.19 -10.75 11.66
CA SER A 180 -5.75 -11.29 12.95
C SER A 180 -4.83 -10.32 13.68
N GLY A 181 -3.91 -9.67 12.97
CA GLY A 181 -3.04 -8.64 13.53
C GLY A 181 -3.78 -7.38 13.96
N ALA A 182 -4.66 -6.87 13.08
CA ALA A 182 -5.45 -5.67 13.36
C ALA A 182 -6.38 -5.86 14.57
N VAL A 183 -7.10 -6.98 14.65
CA VAL A 183 -7.98 -7.29 15.79
C VAL A 183 -7.18 -7.43 17.08
N THR A 184 -6.03 -8.11 17.03
CA THR A 184 -5.15 -8.25 18.19
C THR A 184 -4.68 -6.91 18.70
N ASN A 185 -4.25 -6.01 17.80
CA ASN A 185 -3.81 -4.67 18.17
C ASN A 185 -4.95 -3.85 18.81
N ILE A 186 -6.13 -3.78 18.18
CA ILE A 186 -7.30 -3.06 18.71
C ILE A 186 -7.69 -3.53 20.11
N ILE A 187 -7.56 -4.83 20.41
CA ILE A 187 -7.86 -5.39 21.73
C ILE A 187 -6.76 -5.03 22.74
N LEU A 188 -5.49 -5.10 22.32
CA LEU A 188 -4.37 -4.92 23.23
C LEU A 188 -4.06 -3.43 23.52
N ASP A 189 -4.37 -2.50 22.62
CA ASP A 189 -4.14 -1.08 22.80
C ASP A 189 -4.74 -0.55 24.12
N PRO A 190 -6.06 -0.66 24.36
CA PRO A 190 -6.63 -0.16 25.62
C PRO A 190 -6.12 -0.91 26.86
N ILE A 191 -5.80 -2.20 26.72
CA ILE A 191 -5.28 -2.99 27.84
C ILE A 191 -3.87 -2.52 28.22
N LEU A 192 -2.96 -2.41 27.27
CA LEU A 192 -1.56 -2.05 27.55
C LEU A 192 -1.39 -0.56 27.84
N ILE A 193 -2.14 0.31 27.17
CA ILE A 193 -2.05 1.77 27.37
C ILE A 193 -2.62 2.15 28.74
N PHE A 194 -3.84 1.71 29.05
CA PHE A 194 -4.59 2.17 30.23
C PHE A 194 -4.55 1.19 31.40
N SER A 195 -4.89 -0.10 31.20
CA SER A 195 -4.98 -1.05 32.31
C SER A 195 -3.61 -1.45 32.86
N CYS A 196 -2.61 -1.65 31.98
CA CYS A 196 -1.22 -1.92 32.38
C CYS A 196 -0.41 -0.63 32.65
N GLN A 197 -1.00 0.54 32.43
CA GLN A 197 -0.35 1.85 32.62
C GLN A 197 0.99 2.01 31.89
N MET A 198 1.16 1.33 30.74
CA MET A 198 2.38 1.39 29.95
C MET A 198 2.44 2.63 29.03
N GLY A 199 1.33 3.36 28.88
CA GLY A 199 1.25 4.56 28.05
C GLY A 199 1.72 4.31 26.61
N ILE A 200 2.61 5.16 26.10
CA ILE A 200 3.10 5.07 24.71
C ILE A 200 3.88 3.76 24.42
N ALA A 201 4.58 3.21 25.42
CA ALA A 201 5.23 1.92 25.28
C ALA A 201 4.20 0.80 25.09
N GLY A 202 3.03 0.91 25.73
CA GLY A 202 1.91 0.00 25.56
C GLY A 202 1.40 0.00 24.12
N ALA A 203 1.19 1.16 23.52
CA ALA A 203 0.79 1.30 22.11
C ALA A 203 1.83 0.66 21.15
N ALA A 204 3.12 0.94 21.37
CA ALA A 204 4.18 0.34 20.56
C ALA A 204 4.22 -1.19 20.67
N ILE A 205 4.08 -1.73 21.89
CA ILE A 205 4.09 -3.17 22.14
C ILE A 205 2.82 -3.83 21.59
N ALA A 206 1.65 -3.22 21.73
CA ALA A 206 0.40 -3.73 21.13
C ALA A 206 0.52 -3.87 19.61
N THR A 207 1.09 -2.85 18.95
CA THR A 207 1.37 -2.88 17.52
C THR A 207 2.31 -4.04 17.16
N VAL A 208 3.42 -4.21 17.89
CA VAL A 208 4.38 -5.30 17.65
C VAL A 208 3.74 -6.66 17.86
N ILE A 209 2.97 -6.85 18.95
CA ILE A 209 2.27 -8.13 19.21
C ILE A 209 1.28 -8.43 18.08
N GLY A 210 0.50 -7.43 17.63
CA GLY A 210 -0.40 -7.59 16.47
C GLY A 210 0.35 -8.07 15.23
N GLN A 211 1.51 -7.49 14.93
CA GLN A 211 2.37 -7.89 13.81
C GLN A 211 2.93 -9.32 13.98
N VAL A 212 3.32 -9.71 15.20
CA VAL A 212 3.80 -11.09 15.49
C VAL A 212 2.68 -12.09 15.34
N VAL A 213 1.46 -11.77 15.80
CA VAL A 213 0.29 -12.63 15.60
C VAL A 213 -0.02 -12.79 14.12
N SER A 214 -0.05 -11.67 13.38
CA SER A 214 -0.23 -11.68 11.92
C SER A 214 0.84 -12.56 11.23
N CYS A 215 2.10 -12.40 11.59
CA CYS A 215 3.20 -13.22 11.08
C CYS A 215 3.00 -14.72 11.38
N THR A 216 2.64 -15.06 12.61
CA THR A 216 2.43 -16.45 13.05
C THR A 216 1.26 -17.09 12.30
N VAL A 217 0.15 -16.39 12.17
CA VAL A 217 -1.02 -16.82 11.40
C VAL A 217 -0.65 -16.97 9.92
N GLY A 218 0.05 -15.98 9.35
CA GLY A 218 0.49 -15.98 7.95
C GLY A 218 1.43 -17.15 7.65
N PHE A 219 2.43 -17.39 8.50
CA PHE A 219 3.32 -18.55 8.40
C PHE A 219 2.54 -19.87 8.46
N THR A 220 1.68 -20.02 9.46
CA THR A 220 0.88 -21.24 9.66
C THR A 220 -0.02 -21.52 8.47
N LEU A 221 -0.76 -20.50 7.98
CA LEU A 221 -1.64 -20.64 6.84
C LEU A 221 -0.84 -20.91 5.54
N ASN A 222 0.33 -20.28 5.37
CA ASN A 222 1.18 -20.55 4.23
C ASN A 222 1.69 -22.01 4.25
N GLN A 223 2.11 -22.52 5.41
CA GLN A 223 2.61 -23.90 5.51
C GLN A 223 1.51 -24.97 5.36
N TRP A 224 0.29 -24.70 5.84
CA TRP A 224 -0.77 -25.70 5.84
C TRP A 224 -1.67 -25.62 4.61
N LYS A 225 -1.97 -24.42 4.13
CA LYS A 225 -2.97 -24.17 3.09
C LYS A 225 -2.37 -23.78 1.75
N ASN A 226 -1.14 -23.24 1.71
CA ASN A 226 -0.46 -22.78 0.49
C ASN A 226 0.68 -23.74 0.10
N ARG A 227 0.34 -24.96 -0.27
CA ARG A 227 1.34 -26.02 -0.52
C ARG A 227 2.28 -25.74 -1.69
N GLU A 228 1.86 -24.97 -2.66
CA GLU A 228 2.70 -24.57 -3.82
C GLU A 228 3.95 -23.81 -3.37
N LEU A 229 3.82 -22.99 -2.31
CA LEU A 229 4.89 -22.18 -1.74
C LEU A 229 5.27 -22.61 -0.31
N ARG A 230 5.06 -23.91 0.00
CA ARG A 230 5.49 -24.45 1.29
C ARG A 230 6.99 -24.28 1.44
N LEU A 231 7.40 -23.68 2.55
CA LEU A 231 8.80 -23.49 2.88
C LEU A 231 9.41 -24.81 3.38
N THR A 232 10.38 -25.30 2.65
CA THR A 232 11.20 -26.47 3.02
C THR A 232 12.66 -26.06 2.95
N HIS A 233 13.51 -26.61 3.79
CA HIS A 233 14.94 -26.31 3.78
C HIS A 233 15.71 -27.05 2.69
N GLU A 234 15.13 -28.10 2.11
CA GLU A 234 15.77 -28.92 1.11
C GLU A 234 16.01 -28.18 -0.20
N GLY A 235 17.23 -28.27 -0.71
CA GLY A 235 17.59 -27.79 -2.06
C GLY A 235 17.67 -26.27 -2.23
N PHE A 236 17.63 -25.46 -1.17
CA PHE A 236 17.82 -24.03 -1.29
C PHE A 236 19.24 -23.69 -1.73
N ARG A 237 19.33 -22.93 -2.82
CA ARG A 237 20.59 -22.30 -3.28
C ARG A 237 20.33 -20.81 -3.47
N PHE A 238 21.24 -20.00 -2.94
CA PHE A 238 21.18 -18.56 -3.15
C PHE A 238 21.45 -18.27 -4.63
N ASP A 239 20.50 -17.55 -5.26
CA ASP A 239 20.61 -17.10 -6.64
C ASP A 239 20.42 -15.58 -6.73
N TRP A 240 21.50 -14.90 -7.07
CA TRP A 240 21.49 -13.44 -7.22
C TRP A 240 20.54 -12.95 -8.31
N LYS A 241 20.33 -13.75 -9.36
CA LYS A 241 19.41 -13.40 -10.45
C LYS A 241 17.96 -13.35 -9.97
N THR A 242 17.58 -14.27 -9.08
CA THR A 242 16.26 -14.27 -8.44
C THR A 242 16.08 -13.03 -7.56
N VAL A 243 17.10 -12.65 -6.77
CA VAL A 243 17.10 -11.42 -5.98
C VAL A 243 16.93 -10.20 -6.87
N GLN A 244 17.72 -10.08 -7.94
CA GLN A 244 17.62 -8.98 -8.90
C GLN A 244 16.20 -8.86 -9.51
N ASN A 245 15.58 -9.98 -9.88
CA ASN A 245 14.25 -10.01 -10.44
C ASN A 245 13.16 -9.51 -9.45
N ILE A 246 13.34 -9.74 -8.15
CA ILE A 246 12.47 -9.19 -7.11
C ILE A 246 12.74 -7.68 -6.95
N LEU A 247 14.01 -7.28 -6.88
CA LEU A 247 14.42 -5.89 -6.65
C LEU A 247 14.02 -4.95 -7.80
N VAL A 248 14.03 -5.42 -9.05
CA VAL A 248 13.60 -4.63 -10.24
C VAL A 248 12.15 -4.13 -10.12
N VAL A 249 11.30 -4.83 -9.39
CA VAL A 249 9.92 -4.38 -9.10
C VAL A 249 9.82 -3.81 -7.68
N GLY A 250 10.52 -4.41 -6.73
CA GLY A 250 10.44 -4.06 -5.31
C GLY A 250 10.98 -2.66 -5.00
N ILE A 251 12.19 -2.33 -5.47
CA ILE A 251 12.80 -1.00 -5.24
C ILE A 251 11.95 0.12 -5.85
N PRO A 252 11.54 0.06 -7.14
CA PRO A 252 10.63 1.04 -7.70
C PRO A 252 9.34 1.22 -6.89
N SER A 253 8.73 0.12 -6.44
CA SER A 253 7.49 0.16 -5.65
C SER A 253 7.71 0.80 -4.27
N THR A 254 8.84 0.55 -3.62
CA THR A 254 9.25 1.20 -2.37
C THR A 254 9.40 2.70 -2.56
N ILE A 255 10.15 3.12 -3.59
CA ILE A 255 10.39 4.53 -3.88
C ILE A 255 9.07 5.26 -4.18
N MET A 256 8.16 4.64 -4.94
CA MET A 256 6.85 5.21 -5.23
C MET A 256 6.05 5.56 -3.96
N GLN A 257 6.08 4.68 -2.96
CA GLN A 257 5.38 4.89 -1.69
C GLN A 257 6.09 5.96 -0.83
N ALA A 258 7.41 5.93 -0.77
CA ALA A 258 8.20 6.92 -0.04
C ALA A 258 8.03 8.35 -0.63
N ILE A 259 7.99 8.49 -1.95
CA ILE A 259 7.79 9.78 -2.63
C ILE A 259 6.45 10.40 -2.27
N SER A 260 5.40 9.61 -2.08
CA SER A 260 4.08 10.12 -1.70
C SER A 260 4.13 10.91 -0.38
N SER A 261 4.89 10.43 0.60
CA SER A 261 5.08 11.13 1.87
C SER A 261 5.84 12.45 1.71
N VAL A 262 6.90 12.45 0.90
CA VAL A 262 7.67 13.67 0.59
C VAL A 262 6.78 14.70 -0.12
N CYS A 263 6.02 14.25 -1.11
CA CYS A 263 5.10 15.10 -1.85
C CYS A 263 4.04 15.74 -0.94
N THR A 264 3.45 14.97 -0.04
CA THR A 264 2.47 15.47 0.95
C THR A 264 3.09 16.55 1.84
N THR A 265 4.32 16.33 2.31
CA THR A 265 5.03 17.31 3.16
C THR A 265 5.28 18.62 2.40
N LEU A 266 5.74 18.54 1.16
CA LEU A 266 5.99 19.74 0.33
C LEU A 266 4.68 20.47 -0.03
N MET A 267 3.59 19.75 -0.30
CA MET A 267 2.28 20.35 -0.49
C MET A 267 1.80 21.08 0.76
N ASN A 268 1.97 20.48 1.95
CA ASN A 268 1.65 21.17 3.21
C ASN A 268 2.47 22.44 3.40
N MET A 269 3.76 22.45 3.03
CA MET A 269 4.59 23.66 3.10
C MET A 269 4.09 24.78 2.17
N ILE A 270 3.66 24.45 0.96
CA ILE A 270 3.09 25.44 0.02
C ILE A 270 1.78 26.00 0.60
N LEU A 271 0.89 25.15 1.12
CA LEU A 271 -0.41 25.56 1.65
C LEU A 271 -0.29 26.33 2.96
N ALA A 272 0.68 26.00 3.82
CA ALA A 272 0.95 26.71 5.07
C ALA A 272 1.24 28.21 4.84
N GLY A 273 1.78 28.58 3.68
CA GLY A 273 1.98 29.97 3.29
C GLY A 273 0.69 30.80 3.18
N PHE A 274 -0.48 30.15 3.06
CA PHE A 274 -1.81 30.78 2.97
C PHE A 274 -2.64 30.66 4.24
N GLY A 275 -2.18 29.88 5.22
CA GLY A 275 -2.81 29.68 6.52
C GLY A 275 -3.13 28.21 6.83
N ASP A 276 -3.28 27.92 8.10
CA ASP A 276 -3.49 26.56 8.63
C ASP A 276 -4.76 25.91 8.11
N ILE A 277 -5.76 26.71 7.71
CA ILE A 277 -7.02 26.20 7.19
C ILE A 277 -6.83 25.36 5.93
N TYR A 278 -5.93 25.76 5.02
CA TYR A 278 -5.67 25.02 3.77
C TYR A 278 -4.89 23.73 4.01
N VAL A 279 -3.99 23.73 4.99
CA VAL A 279 -3.30 22.51 5.44
C VAL A 279 -4.30 21.52 6.03
N ASN A 280 -5.24 22.02 6.86
CA ASN A 280 -6.31 21.20 7.44
C ASN A 280 -7.25 20.65 6.36
N VAL A 281 -7.61 21.45 5.36
CA VAL A 281 -8.41 21.01 4.19
C VAL A 281 -7.73 19.85 3.48
N LEU A 282 -6.42 19.96 3.19
CA LEU A 282 -5.66 18.87 2.56
C LEU A 282 -5.63 17.62 3.44
N GLY A 283 -5.45 17.78 4.76
CA GLY A 283 -5.48 16.67 5.72
C GLY A 283 -6.82 15.93 5.74
N VAL A 284 -7.93 16.67 5.75
CA VAL A 284 -9.29 16.08 5.68
C VAL A 284 -9.51 15.42 4.31
N TYR A 285 -9.10 16.07 3.21
CA TYR A 285 -9.17 15.47 1.89
C TYR A 285 -8.47 14.11 1.83
N PHE A 286 -7.24 13.97 2.33
CA PHE A 286 -6.53 12.69 2.32
C PHE A 286 -7.23 11.60 3.14
N LYS A 287 -7.85 11.96 4.26
CA LYS A 287 -8.68 11.01 5.04
C LYS A 287 -9.89 10.53 4.23
N LEU A 288 -10.63 11.44 3.62
CA LEU A 288 -11.79 11.11 2.80
C LEU A 288 -11.40 10.34 1.52
N GLN A 289 -10.32 10.77 0.84
CA GLN A 289 -9.77 10.10 -0.32
C GLN A 289 -9.42 8.64 -0.03
N SER A 290 -8.87 8.34 1.16
CA SER A 290 -8.48 6.98 1.52
C SER A 290 -9.62 5.98 1.40
N PHE A 291 -10.84 6.36 1.75
CA PHE A 291 -12.01 5.48 1.61
C PHE A 291 -12.38 5.15 0.16
N VAL A 292 -12.04 6.03 -0.79
CA VAL A 292 -12.29 5.82 -2.22
C VAL A 292 -11.11 5.09 -2.88
N PHE A 293 -9.87 5.46 -2.53
CA PHE A 293 -8.66 4.94 -3.18
C PHE A 293 -8.21 3.58 -2.63
N MET A 294 -8.43 3.29 -1.33
CA MET A 294 -8.04 1.99 -0.75
C MET A 294 -8.71 0.80 -1.45
N PRO A 295 -10.02 0.82 -1.79
CA PRO A 295 -10.62 -0.23 -2.60
C PRO A 295 -9.95 -0.38 -3.98
N VAL A 296 -9.58 0.71 -4.63
CA VAL A 296 -8.90 0.65 -5.94
C VAL A 296 -7.50 0.08 -5.81
N PHE A 297 -6.75 0.45 -4.77
CA PHE A 297 -5.46 -0.17 -4.49
C PHE A 297 -5.60 -1.66 -4.16
N GLY A 298 -6.64 -2.05 -3.42
CA GLY A 298 -6.96 -3.46 -3.17
C GLY A 298 -7.29 -4.23 -4.45
N LEU A 299 -8.07 -3.64 -5.36
CA LEU A 299 -8.36 -4.17 -6.69
C LEU A 299 -7.08 -4.37 -7.50
N CYS A 300 -6.21 -3.37 -7.54
CA CYS A 300 -4.94 -3.41 -8.26
C CYS A 300 -3.97 -4.43 -7.67
N ASN A 301 -3.88 -4.53 -6.33
CA ASN A 301 -3.08 -5.57 -5.68
C ASN A 301 -3.58 -6.99 -6.05
N GLY A 302 -4.90 -7.17 -6.20
CA GLY A 302 -5.49 -8.41 -6.70
C GLY A 302 -5.22 -8.67 -8.19
N MET A 303 -5.05 -7.61 -8.99
CA MET A 303 -4.72 -7.71 -10.42
C MET A 303 -3.29 -8.24 -10.64
N VAL A 304 -2.33 -7.91 -9.77
CA VAL A 304 -0.91 -8.31 -9.93
C VAL A 304 -0.76 -9.82 -10.13
N PRO A 305 -1.29 -10.71 -9.27
CA PRO A 305 -1.15 -12.15 -9.45
C PRO A 305 -1.90 -12.67 -10.68
N ILE A 306 -3.05 -12.09 -11.03
CA ILE A 306 -3.83 -12.52 -12.20
C ILE A 306 -3.08 -12.20 -13.49
N VAL A 307 -2.61 -10.96 -13.64
CA VAL A 307 -1.83 -10.54 -14.82
C VAL A 307 -0.50 -11.27 -14.86
N GLY A 308 0.23 -11.35 -13.73
CA GLY A 308 1.52 -12.02 -13.67
C GLY A 308 1.44 -13.49 -14.07
N TYR A 309 0.46 -14.22 -13.55
CA TYR A 309 0.23 -15.62 -13.89
C TYR A 309 -0.10 -15.81 -15.39
N ASN A 310 -1.06 -15.05 -15.92
CA ASN A 310 -1.48 -15.20 -17.32
C ASN A 310 -0.39 -14.71 -18.29
N PHE A 311 0.42 -13.71 -17.90
CA PHE A 311 1.58 -13.30 -18.66
C PHE A 311 2.65 -14.41 -18.69
N GLY A 312 2.97 -15.04 -17.54
CA GLY A 312 3.87 -16.19 -17.49
C GLY A 312 3.35 -17.41 -18.25
N ALA A 313 2.03 -17.63 -18.23
CA ALA A 313 1.36 -18.68 -18.99
C ALA A 313 1.19 -18.36 -20.49
N GLN A 314 1.67 -17.21 -20.96
CA GLN A 314 1.57 -16.72 -22.34
C GLN A 314 0.14 -16.56 -22.86
N LYS A 315 -0.83 -16.28 -21.97
CA LYS A 315 -2.25 -16.13 -22.29
C LYS A 315 -2.62 -14.67 -22.56
N LYS A 316 -2.32 -14.20 -23.77
CA LYS A 316 -2.50 -12.81 -24.23
C LYS A 316 -3.91 -12.27 -23.99
N LYS A 317 -4.93 -12.98 -24.47
CA LYS A 317 -6.35 -12.56 -24.34
C LYS A 317 -6.74 -12.35 -22.89
N ARG A 318 -6.31 -13.24 -21.99
CA ARG A 318 -6.64 -13.16 -20.57
C ARG A 318 -5.94 -11.99 -19.86
N VAL A 319 -4.73 -11.63 -20.29
CA VAL A 319 -4.05 -10.43 -19.78
C VAL A 319 -4.87 -9.18 -20.13
N TYR A 320 -5.25 -9.00 -21.39
CA TYR A 320 -6.07 -7.84 -21.80
C TYR A 320 -7.45 -7.83 -21.15
N GLU A 321 -8.10 -8.99 -21.04
CA GLU A 321 -9.39 -9.10 -20.36
C GLU A 321 -9.30 -8.69 -18.89
N CYS A 322 -8.26 -9.13 -18.17
CA CYS A 322 -8.01 -8.75 -16.79
C CYS A 322 -7.84 -7.23 -16.65
N VAL A 323 -6.98 -6.64 -17.48
CA VAL A 323 -6.74 -5.18 -17.46
C VAL A 323 -8.05 -4.42 -17.72
N ARG A 324 -8.84 -4.86 -18.72
CA ARG A 324 -10.12 -4.24 -19.05
C ARG A 324 -11.13 -4.33 -17.92
N VAL A 325 -11.28 -5.50 -17.30
CA VAL A 325 -12.23 -5.72 -16.20
C VAL A 325 -11.82 -4.91 -14.98
N CYS A 326 -10.53 -4.92 -14.60
CA CYS A 326 -10.02 -4.12 -13.50
C CYS A 326 -10.19 -2.61 -13.75
N LEU A 327 -9.94 -2.15 -14.97
CA LEU A 327 -10.14 -0.74 -15.35
C LEU A 327 -11.59 -0.33 -15.19
N VAL A 328 -12.55 -1.15 -15.65
CA VAL A 328 -13.99 -0.86 -15.51
C VAL A 328 -14.37 -0.78 -14.03
N TYR A 329 -13.93 -1.73 -13.20
CA TYR A 329 -14.24 -1.72 -11.78
C TYR A 329 -13.60 -0.51 -11.06
N ALA A 330 -12.35 -0.18 -11.38
CA ALA A 330 -11.68 1.00 -10.84
C ALA A 330 -12.40 2.29 -11.23
N LEU A 331 -12.82 2.42 -12.49
CA LEU A 331 -13.60 3.56 -12.97
C LEU A 331 -14.95 3.69 -12.24
N VAL A 332 -15.66 2.57 -12.01
CA VAL A 332 -16.93 2.60 -11.27
C VAL A 332 -16.72 3.04 -9.83
N ILE A 333 -15.74 2.49 -9.12
CA ILE A 333 -15.44 2.87 -7.74
C ILE A 333 -15.08 4.36 -7.66
N MET A 334 -14.21 4.84 -8.54
CA MET A 334 -13.77 6.23 -8.57
C MET A 334 -14.89 7.18 -9.01
N ALA A 335 -15.78 6.75 -9.92
CA ALA A 335 -16.94 7.54 -10.31
C ALA A 335 -17.92 7.73 -9.12
N VAL A 336 -18.18 6.67 -8.36
CA VAL A 336 -18.99 6.76 -7.14
C VAL A 336 -18.35 7.72 -6.13
N GLY A 337 -17.04 7.60 -5.90
CA GLY A 337 -16.30 8.52 -5.03
C GLY A 337 -16.35 9.97 -5.51
N ALA A 338 -16.16 10.21 -6.80
CA ALA A 338 -16.24 11.55 -7.39
C ALA A 338 -17.66 12.14 -7.26
N LEU A 339 -18.69 11.34 -7.50
CA LEU A 339 -20.08 11.76 -7.34
C LEU A 339 -20.40 12.14 -5.89
N LEU A 340 -19.90 11.38 -4.90
CA LEU A 340 -20.05 11.70 -3.48
C LEU A 340 -19.39 13.04 -3.14
N PHE A 341 -18.17 13.29 -3.63
CA PHE A 341 -17.44 14.53 -3.39
C PHE A 341 -18.08 15.74 -4.09
N LEU A 342 -18.75 15.53 -5.21
CA LEU A 342 -19.50 16.58 -5.93
C LEU A 342 -20.87 16.86 -5.30
N ALA A 343 -21.62 15.81 -4.96
CA ALA A 343 -23.00 15.93 -4.55
C ALA A 343 -23.15 16.39 -3.08
N VAL A 344 -22.32 15.86 -2.18
CA VAL A 344 -22.49 16.07 -0.73
C VAL A 344 -21.17 16.51 -0.02
N PRO A 345 -20.38 17.43 -0.57
CA PRO A 345 -19.11 17.83 0.03
C PRO A 345 -19.30 18.43 1.43
N ASN A 346 -20.37 19.19 1.66
CA ASN A 346 -20.71 19.75 2.96
C ASN A 346 -20.87 18.67 4.03
N LEU A 347 -21.59 17.58 3.72
CA LEU A 347 -21.80 16.46 4.64
C LEU A 347 -20.49 15.73 4.96
N LEU A 348 -19.59 15.62 3.97
CA LEU A 348 -18.29 14.98 4.15
C LEU A 348 -17.33 15.83 5.01
N MET A 349 -17.38 17.16 4.90
CA MET A 349 -16.52 18.07 5.65
C MET A 349 -17.03 18.36 7.07
N MET A 350 -18.36 18.37 7.28
CA MET A 350 -19.00 18.74 8.54
C MET A 350 -18.46 18.03 9.80
N PRO A 351 -18.14 16.70 9.77
CA PRO A 351 -17.62 16.01 10.95
C PRO A 351 -16.23 16.50 11.41
N PHE A 352 -15.50 17.20 10.55
CA PHE A 352 -14.15 17.69 10.81
C PHE A 352 -14.09 19.18 11.17
N ASP A 353 -15.23 19.88 11.07
CA ASP A 353 -15.32 21.32 11.31
C ASP A 353 -16.10 21.60 12.60
N SER A 354 -15.36 21.90 13.65
CA SER A 354 -15.90 22.30 14.96
C SER A 354 -16.01 23.83 15.12
N SER A 355 -15.62 24.62 14.12
CA SER A 355 -15.63 26.07 14.16
C SER A 355 -17.06 26.64 14.03
N ALA A 356 -17.31 27.76 14.68
CA ALA A 356 -18.61 28.41 14.64
C ALA A 356 -18.92 29.02 13.25
N ASP A 357 -17.91 29.48 12.54
CA ASP A 357 -17.97 30.12 11.23
C ASP A 357 -17.93 29.13 10.05
N LYS A 358 -17.72 27.84 10.32
CA LYS A 358 -17.63 26.77 9.31
C LYS A 358 -16.69 27.06 8.14
N ALA A 359 -15.62 27.80 8.40
CA ALA A 359 -14.66 28.21 7.40
C ALA A 359 -13.94 27.02 6.75
N LEU A 360 -13.61 25.98 7.55
CA LEU A 360 -13.00 24.74 7.06
C LEU A 360 -13.94 24.03 6.07
N THR A 361 -15.22 23.98 6.36
CA THR A 361 -16.24 23.38 5.47
C THR A 361 -16.35 24.14 4.16
N ALA A 362 -16.38 25.47 4.21
CA ALA A 362 -16.49 26.31 3.01
C ALA A 362 -15.31 26.10 2.04
N GLU A 363 -14.05 26.22 2.52
CA GLU A 363 -12.86 26.03 1.73
C GLU A 363 -12.70 24.57 1.30
N GLY A 364 -13.03 23.62 2.18
CA GLY A 364 -12.97 22.19 1.90
C GLY A 364 -13.92 21.77 0.79
N CYS A 365 -15.11 22.35 0.71
CA CYS A 365 -16.07 22.07 -0.38
C CYS A 365 -15.55 22.51 -1.74
N VAL A 366 -14.84 23.64 -1.82
CA VAL A 366 -14.19 24.08 -3.05
C VAL A 366 -13.08 23.11 -3.45
N ALA A 367 -12.22 22.74 -2.49
CA ALA A 367 -11.12 21.79 -2.72
C ALA A 367 -11.64 20.44 -3.21
N LEU A 368 -12.64 19.85 -2.51
CA LEU A 368 -13.19 18.54 -2.86
C LEU A 368 -13.78 18.50 -4.27
N ARG A 369 -14.53 19.54 -4.66
CA ARG A 369 -15.12 19.62 -6.01
C ARG A 369 -14.08 19.73 -7.12
N ILE A 370 -12.99 20.47 -6.91
CA ILE A 370 -11.92 20.60 -7.89
C ILE A 370 -11.14 19.29 -7.97
N ILE A 371 -10.69 18.79 -6.82
CA ILE A 371 -9.80 17.63 -6.77
C ILE A 371 -10.48 16.38 -7.30
N CYS A 372 -11.78 16.11 -6.96
CA CYS A 372 -12.45 14.88 -7.41
C CYS A 372 -12.52 14.74 -8.94
N SER A 373 -12.34 15.81 -9.71
CA SER A 373 -12.32 15.78 -11.17
C SER A 373 -11.22 14.87 -11.75
N HIS A 374 -10.15 14.62 -10.99
CA HIS A 374 -9.05 13.73 -11.44
C HIS A 374 -9.29 12.25 -11.12
N PHE A 375 -10.28 11.87 -10.32
CA PHE A 375 -10.47 10.49 -9.84
C PHE A 375 -10.58 9.47 -10.98
N LEU A 376 -11.33 9.77 -12.02
CA LEU A 376 -11.47 8.87 -13.17
C LEU A 376 -10.15 8.71 -13.94
N ILE A 377 -9.38 9.79 -14.05
CA ILE A 377 -8.06 9.78 -14.70
C ILE A 377 -7.08 8.95 -13.87
N ALA A 378 -7.11 9.14 -12.54
CA ALA A 378 -6.30 8.39 -11.59
C ALA A 378 -6.61 6.88 -11.64
N ALA A 379 -7.89 6.47 -11.77
CA ALA A 379 -8.27 5.08 -11.94
C ALA A 379 -7.52 4.39 -13.08
N ALA A 380 -7.46 5.04 -14.24
CA ALA A 380 -6.75 4.52 -15.41
C ALA A 380 -5.23 4.47 -15.15
N GLY A 381 -4.64 5.54 -14.61
CA GLY A 381 -3.22 5.61 -14.29
C GLY A 381 -2.78 4.54 -13.30
N ILE A 382 -3.51 4.34 -12.19
CA ILE A 382 -3.20 3.34 -11.16
C ILE A 382 -3.31 1.93 -11.75
N THR A 383 -4.38 1.63 -12.49
CA THR A 383 -4.59 0.31 -13.10
C THR A 383 -3.47 -0.03 -14.09
N LEU A 384 -3.14 0.86 -15.01
CA LEU A 384 -2.09 0.63 -15.99
C LEU A 384 -0.69 0.56 -15.35
N SER A 385 -0.41 1.37 -14.33
CA SER A 385 0.84 1.30 -13.57
C SER A 385 1.02 -0.07 -12.91
N THR A 386 -0.06 -0.68 -12.44
CA THR A 386 -0.03 -2.01 -11.83
C THR A 386 0.33 -3.11 -12.84
N VAL A 387 -0.06 -2.94 -14.12
CA VAL A 387 0.36 -3.89 -15.19
C VAL A 387 1.87 -3.94 -15.29
N PHE A 388 2.57 -2.79 -15.24
CA PHE A 388 4.04 -2.76 -15.30
C PHE A 388 4.68 -3.56 -14.17
N GLN A 389 4.13 -3.48 -12.96
CA GLN A 389 4.61 -4.26 -11.82
C GLN A 389 4.38 -5.76 -12.03
N ALA A 390 3.19 -6.13 -12.53
CA ALA A 390 2.81 -7.52 -12.76
C ALA A 390 3.68 -8.22 -13.81
N VAL A 391 4.03 -7.50 -14.91
CA VAL A 391 4.90 -8.05 -15.97
C VAL A 391 6.40 -7.90 -15.68
N GLY A 392 6.77 -7.35 -14.50
CA GLY A 392 8.17 -7.22 -14.07
C GLY A 392 8.89 -5.98 -14.58
N ARG A 393 8.18 -4.94 -15.01
CA ARG A 393 8.71 -3.64 -15.46
C ARG A 393 8.43 -2.53 -14.45
N GLY A 394 8.75 -2.77 -13.17
CA GLY A 394 8.49 -1.82 -12.07
C GLY A 394 9.08 -0.42 -12.27
N THR A 395 10.17 -0.28 -13.02
CA THR A 395 10.76 1.02 -13.39
C THR A 395 9.80 1.93 -14.16
N TYR A 396 8.90 1.38 -14.99
CA TYR A 396 7.90 2.20 -15.70
C TYR A 396 6.88 2.80 -14.74
N SER A 397 6.45 2.03 -13.72
CA SER A 397 5.59 2.55 -12.64
C SER A 397 6.29 3.67 -11.86
N LEU A 398 7.59 3.51 -11.58
CA LEU A 398 8.37 4.52 -10.88
C LEU A 398 8.48 5.81 -11.70
N ILE A 399 8.82 5.73 -12.99
CA ILE A 399 8.90 6.89 -13.88
C ILE A 399 7.57 7.66 -13.88
N MET A 400 6.45 6.93 -14.04
CA MET A 400 5.11 7.53 -13.99
C MET A 400 4.86 8.25 -12.66
N SER A 401 5.19 7.62 -11.54
CA SER A 401 4.96 8.18 -10.21
C SER A 401 5.83 9.41 -9.93
N LEU A 402 7.11 9.35 -10.32
CA LEU A 402 8.04 10.49 -10.22
C LEU A 402 7.53 11.68 -11.05
N CYS A 403 7.17 11.44 -12.30
CA CYS A 403 6.63 12.49 -13.17
C CYS A 403 5.36 13.10 -12.58
N ARG A 404 4.43 12.27 -12.09
CA ARG A 404 3.19 12.75 -11.48
C ARG A 404 3.45 13.63 -10.27
N GLN A 405 4.22 13.16 -9.30
CA GLN A 405 4.30 13.76 -7.98
C GLN A 405 5.37 14.89 -7.91
N LEU A 406 6.58 14.62 -8.40
CA LEU A 406 7.68 15.56 -8.25
C LEU A 406 7.82 16.52 -9.44
N VAL A 407 7.63 16.04 -10.67
CA VAL A 407 7.87 16.85 -11.88
C VAL A 407 6.66 17.70 -12.25
N VAL A 408 5.44 17.23 -11.97
CA VAL A 408 4.22 17.96 -12.38
C VAL A 408 3.45 18.52 -11.19
N LEU A 409 3.06 17.68 -10.20
CA LEU A 409 2.19 18.13 -9.11
C LEU A 409 2.82 19.28 -8.31
N LEU A 410 4.05 19.12 -7.85
CA LEU A 410 4.70 20.14 -7.01
C LEU A 410 4.99 21.44 -7.76
N PRO A 411 5.59 21.44 -8.98
CA PRO A 411 5.76 22.66 -9.74
C PRO A 411 4.44 23.33 -10.14
N ALA A 412 3.42 22.55 -10.48
CA ALA A 412 2.09 23.08 -10.78
C ALA A 412 1.46 23.73 -9.54
N ALA A 413 1.54 23.07 -8.38
CA ALA A 413 1.05 23.62 -7.12
C ALA A 413 1.76 24.93 -6.75
N TRP A 414 3.08 24.95 -6.91
CA TRP A 414 3.88 26.17 -6.68
C TRP A 414 3.49 27.29 -7.66
N ALA A 415 3.38 27.01 -8.95
CA ALA A 415 2.99 28.02 -9.94
C ALA A 415 1.56 28.54 -9.70
N LEU A 416 0.61 27.66 -9.35
CA LEU A 416 -0.77 28.02 -9.05
C LEU A 416 -0.89 28.76 -7.72
N SER A 417 0.03 28.57 -6.78
CA SER A 417 0.07 29.33 -5.53
C SER A 417 0.26 30.84 -5.75
N LEU A 418 0.87 31.24 -6.86
CA LEU A 418 1.02 32.65 -7.24
C LEU A 418 -0.32 33.31 -7.63
N ILE A 419 -1.34 32.51 -7.97
CA ILE A 419 -2.68 33.00 -8.31
C ILE A 419 -3.56 33.07 -7.06
N GLY A 420 -3.47 32.09 -6.17
CA GLY A 420 -4.22 32.04 -4.93
C GLY A 420 -4.40 30.63 -4.40
N PRO A 421 -4.86 30.48 -3.14
CA PRO A 421 -4.92 29.17 -2.46
C PRO A 421 -5.86 28.20 -3.16
N ASN A 422 -7.02 28.62 -3.66
CA ASN A 422 -7.98 27.76 -4.33
C ASN A 422 -7.51 27.29 -5.72
N ALA A 423 -6.58 28.01 -6.34
CA ALA A 423 -5.98 27.59 -7.60
C ALA A 423 -5.06 26.37 -7.41
N ILE A 424 -4.44 26.22 -6.23
CA ILE A 424 -3.51 25.10 -5.94
C ILE A 424 -4.18 23.74 -6.14
N TRP A 425 -5.48 23.63 -5.87
CA TRP A 425 -6.22 22.38 -6.02
C TRP A 425 -6.25 21.87 -7.47
N TRP A 426 -6.13 22.74 -8.47
CA TRP A 426 -6.05 22.34 -9.86
C TRP A 426 -4.74 21.62 -10.22
N ALA A 427 -3.72 21.69 -9.37
CA ALA A 427 -2.48 20.95 -9.57
C ALA A 427 -2.72 19.43 -9.64
N PHE A 428 -3.70 18.90 -8.88
CA PHE A 428 -4.04 17.48 -8.90
C PHE A 428 -4.59 17.01 -10.25
N PRO A 429 -5.63 17.62 -10.84
CA PRO A 429 -6.08 17.26 -12.19
C PRO A 429 -5.01 17.41 -13.25
N ILE A 430 -4.22 18.48 -13.21
CA ILE A 430 -3.13 18.72 -14.17
C ILE A 430 -2.10 17.59 -14.09
N ALA A 431 -1.67 17.24 -12.87
CA ALA A 431 -0.70 16.18 -12.66
C ALA A 431 -1.21 14.81 -13.16
N GLU A 432 -2.48 14.50 -12.94
CA GLU A 432 -3.04 13.23 -13.40
C GLU A 432 -3.19 13.15 -14.91
N ILE A 433 -3.56 14.25 -15.60
CA ILE A 433 -3.66 14.29 -17.07
C ILE A 433 -2.29 14.02 -17.69
N VAL A 434 -1.25 14.73 -17.22
CA VAL A 434 0.13 14.54 -17.71
C VAL A 434 0.63 13.14 -17.41
N SER A 435 0.40 12.68 -16.18
CA SER A 435 0.79 11.33 -15.73
C SER A 435 0.12 10.23 -16.56
N LEU A 436 -1.18 10.34 -16.83
CA LEU A 436 -1.90 9.37 -17.66
C LEU A 436 -1.34 9.37 -19.09
N THR A 437 -1.01 10.54 -19.65
CA THR A 437 -0.40 10.63 -20.99
C THR A 437 0.92 9.85 -21.05
N ILE A 438 1.80 10.07 -20.05
CA ILE A 438 3.07 9.35 -19.94
C ILE A 438 2.82 7.84 -19.73
N CYS A 439 1.86 7.51 -18.87
CA CYS A 439 1.47 6.12 -18.60
C CYS A 439 0.99 5.39 -19.87
N LEU A 440 0.18 6.03 -20.70
CA LEU A 440 -0.30 5.47 -21.98
C LEU A 440 0.84 5.26 -22.98
N LEU A 441 1.81 6.18 -23.05
CA LEU A 441 3.00 6.01 -23.88
C LEU A 441 3.85 4.83 -23.41
N LEU A 442 4.10 4.73 -22.10
CA LEU A 442 4.82 3.61 -21.52
C LEU A 442 4.05 2.29 -21.66
N TYR A 443 2.72 2.32 -21.56
CA TYR A 443 1.89 1.14 -21.74
C TYR A 443 1.96 0.64 -23.18
N ARG A 444 1.84 1.53 -24.18
CA ARG A 444 2.01 1.17 -25.58
C ARG A 444 3.39 0.55 -25.87
N LYS A 445 4.43 1.07 -25.24
CA LYS A 445 5.79 0.51 -25.34
C LYS A 445 5.86 -0.87 -24.70
N CYS A 446 5.40 -1.00 -23.45
CA CYS A 446 5.38 -2.27 -22.71
C CYS A 446 4.53 -3.33 -23.43
N ASP A 447 3.38 -2.94 -23.94
CA ASP A 447 2.50 -3.80 -24.71
C ASP A 447 3.20 -4.34 -25.96
N ARG A 448 3.79 -3.46 -26.76
CA ARG A 448 4.50 -3.83 -28.00
C ARG A 448 5.70 -4.73 -27.73
N GLU A 449 6.42 -4.52 -26.64
CA GLU A 449 7.63 -5.29 -26.33
C GLU A 449 7.32 -6.64 -25.66
N LEU A 450 6.26 -6.73 -24.84
CA LEU A 450 6.07 -7.87 -23.94
C LEU A 450 4.73 -8.59 -24.12
N ILE A 451 3.60 -7.85 -24.30
CA ILE A 451 2.27 -8.47 -24.28
C ILE A 451 1.81 -8.81 -25.72
N ALA A 452 1.99 -7.88 -26.66
CA ALA A 452 1.59 -8.09 -28.05
C ALA A 452 2.29 -9.27 -28.72
N PRO A 453 3.58 -9.60 -28.44
CA PRO A 453 4.27 -10.75 -29.01
C PRO A 453 3.79 -12.11 -28.45
N LEU A 454 3.00 -12.12 -27.37
CA LEU A 454 2.47 -13.38 -26.84
C LEU A 454 1.57 -14.07 -27.87
N PRO A 455 1.54 -15.42 -27.87
CA PRO A 455 0.74 -16.18 -28.83
C PRO A 455 -0.76 -15.86 -28.67
N GLU A 456 -1.46 -15.87 -29.77
CA GLU A 456 -2.93 -15.83 -29.79
C GLU A 456 -3.45 -17.24 -29.48
N GLU A 457 -4.22 -17.38 -28.37
CA GLU A 457 -4.91 -18.65 -28.04
C GLU A 457 -6.05 -18.95 -28.99
#